data_08b4c62baf5e12795810356b92c0f2a9
#
_entry.id   08b4c62baf5e12795810356b92c0f2a9
#
_cell.length_a   1.000
_cell.length_b   1.000
_cell.length_c   1.000
_cell.angle_alpha   90.00
_cell.angle_beta   90.00
_cell.angle_gamma   90.00
#
_symmetry.space_group_name_H-M   'P 1'
#
loop_
_entity.id
_entity.type
_entity.pdbx_description
1 polymer ?
#
loop_
_entity_poly.entity_id
_entity_poly.type
_entity_poly.pdbx_seq_one_letter_code
_entity_poly.pdbx_strand_id
1 'polypeptide(L)'
;MEPSNYYSDQDVEKCVTVGETVLSDHPDIDLIICPDSTALPGQLEAAQKKDLTKDDVTITGFATPNAIKPYCEAGALYNWGLWDCKVQGALGCYLAYYLASGNDVAVGDVIDVPGMGLVEILPNDCLVPGAPTAEVNNGVVLLPERIIFTAENVDDYDF
;
A
#
# COMPACT_ATOMS: atom_id res chain seq x y z
N MET A 1 1.80 16.70 17.68
CA MET A 1 2.11 15.34 18.20
C MET A 1 3.20 14.75 17.34
N GLU A 2 4.22 14.12 17.89
CA GLU A 2 5.20 13.39 17.08
C GLU A 2 4.56 12.08 16.60
N PRO A 3 4.84 11.63 15.35
CA PRO A 3 4.29 10.38 14.85
C PRO A 3 4.79 9.21 15.70
N SER A 4 3.87 8.35 16.11
CA SER A 4 4.16 7.12 16.86
C SER A 4 3.95 5.92 15.95
N ASN A 5 4.85 4.93 16.03
CA ASN A 5 4.74 3.68 15.29
C ASN A 5 4.24 2.57 16.21
N TYR A 6 3.23 1.85 15.73
CA TYR A 6 2.67 0.68 16.39
C TYR A 6 2.83 -0.54 15.49
N TYR A 7 3.10 -1.69 16.08
CA TYR A 7 3.42 -2.91 15.33
C TYR A 7 2.44 -4.02 15.67
N SER A 8 1.79 -4.57 14.66
CA SER A 8 0.83 -5.67 14.77
C SER A 8 1.36 -7.00 14.22
N ASP A 9 2.60 -7.01 13.68
CA ASP A 9 3.28 -8.18 13.14
C ASP A 9 2.47 -8.92 12.04
N GLN A 10 1.60 -8.20 11.34
CA GLN A 10 0.65 -8.73 10.33
C GLN A 10 -0.33 -9.79 10.89
N ASP A 11 -0.55 -9.78 12.18
CA ASP A 11 -1.55 -10.61 12.85
C ASP A 11 -2.90 -9.87 12.90
N VAL A 12 -3.95 -10.49 12.37
CA VAL A 12 -5.28 -9.87 12.20
C VAL A 12 -5.89 -9.46 13.53
N GLU A 13 -5.87 -10.35 14.54
CA GLU A 13 -6.43 -10.08 15.86
C GLU A 13 -5.63 -9.00 16.60
N LYS A 14 -4.32 -9.05 16.44
CA LYS A 14 -3.42 -8.03 17.00
C LYS A 14 -3.62 -6.67 16.34
N CYS A 15 -3.91 -6.61 15.04
CA CYS A 15 -4.24 -5.35 14.37
C CYS A 15 -5.42 -4.64 15.01
N VAL A 16 -6.49 -5.39 15.33
CA VAL A 16 -7.66 -4.84 16.01
C VAL A 16 -7.31 -4.37 17.43
N THR A 17 -6.61 -5.21 18.21
CA THR A 17 -6.20 -4.85 19.58
C THR A 17 -5.30 -3.62 19.62
N VAL A 18 -4.36 -3.51 18.68
CA VAL A 18 -3.51 -2.32 18.52
C VAL A 18 -4.36 -1.10 18.18
N GLY A 19 -5.35 -1.23 17.29
CA GLY A 19 -6.26 -0.14 16.96
C GLY A 19 -7.07 0.34 18.19
N GLU A 20 -7.63 -0.59 18.95
CA GLU A 20 -8.35 -0.25 20.20
C GLU A 20 -7.45 0.48 21.20
N THR A 21 -6.16 0.07 21.30
CA THR A 21 -5.16 0.71 22.15
C THR A 21 -4.84 2.12 21.66
N VAL A 22 -4.50 2.27 20.37
CA VAL A 22 -4.18 3.57 19.76
C VAL A 22 -5.32 4.59 19.99
N LEU A 23 -6.55 4.19 19.67
CA LEU A 23 -7.73 5.04 19.83
C LEU A 23 -8.07 5.35 21.29
N SER A 24 -7.62 4.52 22.24
CA SER A 24 -7.82 4.76 23.66
C SER A 24 -6.74 5.68 24.26
N ASP A 25 -5.49 5.47 23.86
CA ASP A 25 -4.34 6.22 24.38
C ASP A 25 -4.24 7.61 23.74
N HIS A 26 -4.79 7.76 22.52
CA HIS A 26 -4.78 9.00 21.74
C HIS A 26 -6.19 9.38 21.28
N PRO A 27 -7.08 9.79 22.21
CA PRO A 27 -8.47 10.13 21.86
C PRO A 27 -8.60 11.37 20.96
N ASP A 28 -7.53 12.11 20.77
CA ASP A 28 -7.40 13.29 19.91
C ASP A 28 -6.63 13.04 18.62
N ILE A 29 -6.48 11.77 18.23
CA ILE A 29 -5.76 11.41 17.01
C ILE A 29 -6.57 11.77 15.76
N ASP A 30 -5.95 12.51 14.84
CA ASP A 30 -6.60 12.93 13.59
C ASP A 30 -6.39 11.93 12.43
N LEU A 31 -5.27 11.19 12.44
CA LEU A 31 -4.87 10.36 11.31
C LEU A 31 -4.16 9.08 11.74
N ILE A 32 -4.60 7.95 11.17
CA ILE A 32 -3.94 6.64 11.25
C ILE A 32 -3.58 6.20 9.83
N ILE A 33 -2.30 5.88 9.59
CA ILE A 33 -1.83 5.36 8.31
C ILE A 33 -1.43 3.89 8.48
N CYS A 34 -2.05 3.01 7.69
CA CYS A 34 -1.84 1.56 7.72
C CYS A 34 -1.06 1.13 6.47
N PRO A 35 0.27 0.92 6.54
CA PRO A 35 1.09 0.63 5.37
C PRO A 35 1.00 -0.84 4.89
N ASP A 36 0.13 -1.65 5.46
CA ASP A 36 -0.11 -3.03 5.04
C ASP A 36 -1.59 -3.41 5.03
N SER A 37 -1.91 -4.44 4.24
CA SER A 37 -3.28 -4.87 3.96
C SER A 37 -3.97 -5.59 5.13
N THR A 38 -3.25 -5.93 6.19
CA THR A 38 -3.81 -6.55 7.41
C THR A 38 -4.14 -5.48 8.44
N ALA A 39 -3.32 -4.44 8.53
CA ALA A 39 -3.50 -3.36 9.49
C ALA A 39 -4.75 -2.51 9.18
N LEU A 40 -4.99 -2.15 7.93
CA LEU A 40 -6.10 -1.25 7.58
C LEU A 40 -7.47 -1.79 8.01
N PRO A 41 -7.90 -3.02 7.65
CA PRO A 41 -9.19 -3.55 8.13
C PRO A 41 -9.24 -3.67 9.65
N GLY A 42 -8.13 -4.03 10.31
CA GLY A 42 -8.09 -4.12 11.77
C GLY A 42 -8.29 -2.77 12.49
N GLN A 43 -7.70 -1.70 11.96
CA GLN A 43 -7.90 -0.35 12.50
C GLN A 43 -9.33 0.15 12.25
N LEU A 44 -9.91 -0.14 11.09
CA LEU A 44 -11.29 0.20 10.76
C LEU A 44 -12.29 -0.56 11.67
N GLU A 45 -12.04 -1.84 11.94
CA GLU A 45 -12.83 -2.62 12.89
C GLU A 45 -12.75 -2.04 14.30
N ALA A 46 -11.55 -1.67 14.76
CA ALA A 46 -11.37 -1.04 16.07
C ALA A 46 -12.12 0.30 16.19
N ALA A 47 -12.11 1.12 15.14
CA ALA A 47 -12.87 2.36 15.08
C ALA A 47 -14.38 2.11 15.12
N GLN A 48 -14.89 1.13 14.35
CA GLN A 48 -16.30 0.76 14.36
C GLN A 48 -16.78 0.28 15.74
N LYS A 49 -15.96 -0.49 16.48
CA LYS A 49 -16.29 -0.93 17.86
C LYS A 49 -16.44 0.23 18.84
N LYS A 50 -15.89 1.39 18.49
CA LYS A 50 -15.99 2.64 19.27
C LYS A 50 -17.00 3.64 18.69
N ASP A 51 -17.78 3.21 17.69
CA ASP A 51 -18.73 4.05 16.96
C ASP A 51 -18.09 5.29 16.31
N LEU A 52 -16.80 5.21 15.97
CA LEU A 52 -16.08 6.28 15.29
C LEU A 52 -16.25 6.16 13.76
N THR A 53 -16.35 7.31 13.12
CA THR A 53 -16.51 7.44 11.66
C THR A 53 -15.28 8.13 11.06
N LYS A 54 -15.25 8.24 9.72
CA LYS A 54 -14.20 8.99 9.00
C LYS A 54 -14.14 10.49 9.36
N ASP A 55 -15.21 11.03 9.96
CA ASP A 55 -15.26 12.43 10.38
C ASP A 55 -14.67 12.63 11.78
N ASP A 56 -14.53 11.54 12.57
CA ASP A 56 -13.91 11.54 13.89
C ASP A 56 -12.41 11.27 13.82
N VAL A 57 -12.00 10.31 12.99
CA VAL A 57 -10.61 9.96 12.75
C VAL A 57 -10.40 9.52 11.30
N THR A 58 -9.41 10.08 10.63
CA THR A 58 -9.03 9.65 9.28
C THR A 58 -8.18 8.40 9.36
N ILE A 59 -8.67 7.27 8.82
CA ILE A 59 -7.93 6.02 8.70
C ILE A 59 -7.74 5.72 7.22
N THR A 60 -6.50 5.50 6.79
CA THR A 60 -6.15 5.22 5.40
C THR A 60 -4.95 4.27 5.31
N GLY A 61 -4.66 3.74 4.13
CA GLY A 61 -3.53 2.85 3.93
C GLY A 61 -3.66 1.98 2.69
N PHE A 62 -3.17 0.74 2.79
CA PHE A 62 -3.18 -0.21 1.69
C PHE A 62 -4.02 -1.44 2.05
N ALA A 63 -4.97 -1.80 1.18
CA ALA A 63 -5.67 -3.08 1.22
C ALA A 63 -6.41 -3.34 -0.10
N THR A 64 -6.82 -4.60 -0.32
CA THR A 64 -7.66 -4.95 -1.47
C THR A 64 -9.03 -4.28 -1.36
N PRO A 65 -9.65 -3.91 -2.49
CA PRO A 65 -10.98 -3.30 -2.48
C PRO A 65 -12.03 -4.19 -1.79
N ASN A 66 -12.01 -5.50 -2.03
CA ASN A 66 -12.97 -6.42 -1.42
C ASN A 66 -12.89 -6.46 0.12
N ALA A 67 -11.69 -6.31 0.70
CA ALA A 67 -11.52 -6.31 2.15
C ALA A 67 -12.05 -5.02 2.81
N ILE A 68 -12.03 -3.90 2.10
CA ILE A 68 -12.36 -2.58 2.66
C ILE A 68 -13.76 -2.09 2.26
N LYS A 69 -14.33 -2.59 1.18
CA LYS A 69 -15.65 -2.19 0.69
C LYS A 69 -16.72 -2.12 1.79
N PRO A 70 -16.89 -3.12 2.69
CA PRO A 70 -17.91 -3.04 3.74
C PRO A 70 -17.70 -1.84 4.69
N TYR A 71 -16.45 -1.49 4.97
CA TYR A 71 -16.12 -0.34 5.82
C TYR A 71 -16.36 0.97 5.10
N CYS A 72 -16.05 1.01 3.80
CA CYS A 72 -16.30 2.16 2.95
C CYS A 72 -17.81 2.46 2.83
N GLU A 73 -18.61 1.43 2.59
CA GLU A 73 -20.09 1.52 2.54
C GLU A 73 -20.67 1.99 3.89
N ALA A 74 -20.06 1.58 5.00
CA ALA A 74 -20.42 2.04 6.34
C ALA A 74 -19.93 3.46 6.68
N GLY A 75 -19.19 4.12 5.77
CA GLY A 75 -18.66 5.46 5.98
C GLY A 75 -17.47 5.56 6.92
N ALA A 76 -16.72 4.46 7.10
CA ALA A 76 -15.60 4.40 8.05
C ALA A 76 -14.32 5.06 7.54
N LEU A 77 -14.17 5.26 6.22
CA LEU A 77 -12.99 5.90 5.64
C LEU A 77 -13.32 6.68 4.37
N TYR A 78 -12.45 7.64 4.00
CA TYR A 78 -12.60 8.44 2.77
C TYR A 78 -12.01 7.74 1.55
N ASN A 79 -10.80 7.21 1.70
CA ASN A 79 -10.05 6.57 0.62
C ASN A 79 -8.94 5.65 1.17
N TRP A 80 -8.49 4.78 0.31
CA TRP A 80 -7.30 3.95 0.52
C TRP A 80 -6.69 3.62 -0.83
N GLY A 81 -5.55 2.95 -0.87
CA GLY A 81 -4.88 2.64 -2.11
C GLY A 81 -4.38 1.21 -2.19
N LEU A 82 -4.11 0.78 -3.41
CA LEU A 82 -3.32 -0.40 -3.69
C LEU A 82 -2.74 -0.29 -5.11
N TRP A 83 -1.70 -1.07 -5.38
CA TRP A 83 -1.21 -1.30 -6.73
C TRP A 83 -1.91 -2.51 -7.36
N ASP A 84 -1.97 -2.56 -8.69
CA ASP A 84 -2.48 -3.74 -9.38
C ASP A 84 -1.46 -4.90 -9.29
N CYS A 85 -1.82 -5.93 -8.53
CA CYS A 85 -0.97 -7.12 -8.33
C CYS A 85 -0.75 -7.91 -9.62
N LYS A 86 -1.67 -7.85 -10.61
CA LYS A 86 -1.51 -8.49 -11.91
C LYS A 86 -0.44 -7.78 -12.73
N VAL A 87 -0.48 -6.45 -12.73
CA VAL A 87 0.55 -5.61 -13.38
C VAL A 87 1.91 -5.86 -12.72
N GLN A 88 1.98 -5.88 -11.39
CA GLN A 88 3.21 -6.20 -10.66
C GLN A 88 3.76 -7.57 -11.04
N GLY A 89 2.92 -8.59 -11.04
CA GLY A 89 3.30 -9.96 -11.39
C GLY A 89 3.78 -10.07 -12.84
N ALA A 90 3.05 -9.47 -13.78
CA ALA A 90 3.42 -9.47 -15.20
C ALA A 90 4.75 -8.75 -15.45
N LEU A 91 4.96 -7.60 -14.83
CA LEU A 91 6.21 -6.85 -14.90
C LEU A 91 7.39 -7.67 -14.35
N GLY A 92 7.23 -8.26 -13.16
CA GLY A 92 8.26 -9.09 -12.55
C GLY A 92 8.62 -10.30 -13.40
N CYS A 93 7.62 -11.01 -13.94
CA CYS A 93 7.83 -12.14 -14.86
C CYS A 93 8.55 -11.73 -16.14
N TYR A 94 8.17 -10.60 -16.74
CA TYR A 94 8.82 -10.10 -17.94
C TYR A 94 10.28 -9.74 -17.70
N LEU A 95 10.58 -9.00 -16.63
CA LEU A 95 11.96 -8.63 -16.27
C LEU A 95 12.81 -9.88 -15.98
N ALA A 96 12.26 -10.86 -15.28
CA ALA A 96 12.94 -12.13 -15.03
C ALA A 96 13.25 -12.87 -16.34
N TYR A 97 12.29 -12.93 -17.28
CA TYR A 97 12.48 -13.51 -18.61
C TYR A 97 13.53 -12.73 -19.41
N TYR A 98 13.49 -11.39 -19.37
CA TYR A 98 14.43 -10.51 -20.06
C TYR A 98 15.87 -10.81 -19.62
N LEU A 99 16.12 -10.88 -18.31
CA LEU A 99 17.41 -11.24 -17.74
C LEU A 99 17.83 -12.69 -18.11
N ALA A 100 16.92 -13.64 -17.99
CA ALA A 100 17.17 -15.05 -18.33
C ALA A 100 17.48 -15.27 -19.82
N SER A 101 17.06 -14.34 -20.68
CA SER A 101 17.35 -14.36 -22.13
C SER A 101 18.75 -13.81 -22.46
N GLY A 102 19.56 -13.49 -21.45
CA GLY A 102 20.94 -13.04 -21.60
C GLY A 102 21.09 -11.53 -21.79
N ASN A 103 20.04 -10.76 -21.47
CA ASN A 103 20.15 -9.31 -21.43
C ASN A 103 20.67 -8.86 -20.07
N ASP A 104 21.47 -7.80 -20.06
CA ASP A 104 21.86 -7.11 -18.83
C ASP A 104 20.90 -5.97 -18.55
N VAL A 105 20.78 -5.59 -17.28
CA VAL A 105 19.96 -4.47 -16.80
C VAL A 105 20.77 -3.63 -15.83
N ALA A 106 20.82 -2.33 -16.07
CA ALA A 106 21.50 -1.37 -15.21
C ALA A 106 20.58 -0.19 -14.88
N VAL A 107 20.89 0.52 -13.81
CA VAL A 107 20.22 1.77 -13.46
C VAL A 107 20.36 2.78 -14.61
N GLY A 108 19.25 3.35 -15.03
CA GLY A 108 19.16 4.27 -16.19
C GLY A 108 18.73 3.60 -17.49
N ASP A 109 18.69 2.28 -17.52
CA ASP A 109 18.14 1.58 -18.69
C ASP A 109 16.63 1.76 -18.78
N VAL A 110 16.13 1.80 -20.02
CA VAL A 110 14.71 1.86 -20.34
C VAL A 110 14.34 0.62 -21.13
N ILE A 111 13.40 -0.16 -20.63
CA ILE A 111 12.95 -1.42 -21.20
C ILE A 111 11.53 -1.26 -21.71
N ASP A 112 11.27 -1.64 -22.95
CA ASP A 112 9.91 -1.71 -23.47
C ASP A 112 9.24 -3.02 -23.02
N VAL A 113 8.27 -2.87 -22.11
CA VAL A 113 7.55 -4.00 -21.52
C VAL A 113 6.21 -4.16 -22.24
N PRO A 114 5.96 -5.31 -22.88
CA PRO A 114 4.72 -5.54 -23.62
C PRO A 114 3.46 -5.27 -22.79
N GLY A 115 2.61 -4.38 -23.29
CA GLY A 115 1.37 -4.00 -22.63
C GLY A 115 1.51 -2.96 -21.51
N MET A 116 2.74 -2.56 -21.15
CA MET A 116 3.01 -1.54 -20.12
C MET A 116 3.78 -0.33 -20.68
N GLY A 117 4.43 -0.49 -21.86
CA GLY A 117 5.26 0.53 -22.47
C GLY A 117 6.65 0.64 -21.83
N LEU A 118 7.24 1.83 -21.90
CA LEU A 118 8.61 2.08 -21.46
C LEU A 118 8.69 2.12 -19.93
N VAL A 119 9.56 1.28 -19.37
CA VAL A 119 9.82 1.16 -17.94
C VAL A 119 11.29 1.47 -17.69
N GLU A 120 11.56 2.44 -16.83
CA GLU A 120 12.91 2.86 -16.46
C GLU A 120 13.40 2.11 -15.22
N ILE A 121 14.66 1.72 -15.22
CA ILE A 121 15.35 1.16 -14.06
C ILE A 121 15.92 2.31 -13.25
N LEU A 122 15.31 2.60 -12.12
CA LEU A 122 15.68 3.70 -11.24
C LEU A 122 16.69 3.27 -10.17
N PRO A 123 17.48 4.18 -9.60
CA PRO A 123 18.34 3.86 -8.47
C PRO A 123 17.51 3.49 -7.23
N ASN A 124 18.07 2.69 -6.33
CA ASN A 124 17.39 2.19 -5.13
C ASN A 124 16.94 3.31 -4.17
N ASP A 125 17.57 4.46 -4.22
CA ASP A 125 17.23 5.62 -3.39
C ASP A 125 16.27 6.62 -4.07
N CYS A 126 15.67 6.23 -5.20
CA CYS A 126 14.74 7.10 -5.94
C CYS A 126 13.51 7.54 -5.13
N LEU A 127 13.08 6.74 -4.15
CA LEU A 127 11.94 7.04 -3.27
C LEU A 127 12.36 7.73 -1.97
N VAL A 128 13.57 7.46 -1.49
CA VAL A 128 14.11 8.01 -0.24
C VAL A 128 15.55 8.45 -0.52
N PRO A 129 15.78 9.71 -0.90
CA PRO A 129 17.10 10.22 -1.21
C PRO A 129 18.09 9.96 -0.07
N GLY A 130 19.27 9.40 -0.40
CA GLY A 130 20.30 9.03 0.57
C GLY A 130 20.04 7.71 1.32
N ALA A 131 19.01 6.95 0.97
CA ALA A 131 18.86 5.59 1.49
C ALA A 131 20.04 4.71 1.03
N PRO A 132 20.44 3.70 1.85
CA PRO A 132 21.51 2.78 1.46
C PRO A 132 21.17 2.09 0.13
N THR A 133 22.01 2.30 -0.88
CA THR A 133 21.93 1.54 -2.13
C THR A 133 22.67 0.21 -1.96
N ALA A 134 22.14 -0.85 -2.57
CA ALA A 134 22.87 -2.10 -2.59
C ALA A 134 24.18 -1.92 -3.38
N GLU A 135 25.26 -2.57 -2.92
CA GLU A 135 26.59 -2.49 -3.56
C GLU A 135 26.62 -3.05 -4.99
N VAL A 136 25.57 -3.74 -5.40
CA VAL A 136 25.41 -4.30 -6.74
C VAL A 136 24.29 -3.54 -7.44
N ASN A 137 24.42 -3.27 -8.73
CA ASN A 137 23.46 -2.60 -9.62
C ASN A 137 22.00 -3.09 -9.50
N ASN A 138 21.47 -3.06 -8.33
CA ASN A 138 20.07 -3.34 -8.06
C ASN A 138 19.27 -2.09 -8.35
N GLY A 139 18.57 -2.09 -9.45
CA GLY A 139 17.61 -1.06 -9.78
C GLY A 139 16.23 -1.35 -9.16
N VAL A 140 15.44 -0.30 -9.11
CA VAL A 140 14.02 -0.35 -8.72
C VAL A 140 13.18 0.00 -9.93
N VAL A 141 12.11 -0.73 -10.13
CA VAL A 141 11.09 -0.38 -11.11
C VAL A 141 9.84 0.04 -10.37
N LEU A 142 9.35 1.24 -10.66
CA LEU A 142 8.08 1.71 -10.11
C LEU A 142 6.93 1.19 -10.98
N LEU A 143 5.87 0.74 -10.33
CA LEU A 143 4.63 0.44 -11.03
C LEU A 143 4.05 1.73 -11.63
N PRO A 144 3.53 1.69 -12.86
CA PRO A 144 3.11 2.90 -13.58
C PRO A 144 1.97 3.64 -12.89
N GLU A 145 1.07 2.93 -12.24
CA GLU A 145 -0.10 3.52 -11.60
C GLU A 145 -0.37 2.90 -10.24
N ARG A 146 -0.93 3.72 -9.34
CA ARG A 146 -1.56 3.31 -8.09
C ARG A 146 -3.03 3.59 -8.18
N ILE A 147 -3.84 2.67 -7.69
CA ILE A 147 -5.28 2.85 -7.64
C ILE A 147 -5.62 3.47 -6.29
N ILE A 148 -6.38 4.57 -6.31
CA ILE A 148 -7.00 5.14 -5.12
C ILE A 148 -8.47 4.76 -5.14
N PHE A 149 -8.88 4.00 -4.14
CA PHE A 149 -10.26 3.56 -3.97
C PHE A 149 -11.04 4.55 -3.12
N THR A 150 -12.28 4.73 -3.48
CA THR A 150 -13.27 5.57 -2.78
C THR A 150 -14.63 4.88 -2.83
N ALA A 151 -15.62 5.41 -2.13
CA ALA A 151 -17.00 4.93 -2.24
C ALA A 151 -17.59 5.06 -3.66
N GLU A 152 -17.02 5.91 -4.51
CA GLU A 152 -17.53 6.17 -5.86
C GLU A 152 -17.01 5.13 -6.89
N ASN A 153 -15.86 4.49 -6.63
CA ASN A 153 -15.22 3.62 -7.61
C ASN A 153 -14.92 2.19 -7.11
N VAL A 154 -15.13 1.91 -5.82
CA VAL A 154 -14.78 0.59 -5.26
C VAL A 154 -15.54 -0.56 -5.91
N ASP A 155 -16.72 -0.31 -6.43
CA ASP A 155 -17.56 -1.30 -7.11
C ASP A 155 -17.02 -1.73 -8.49
N ASP A 156 -16.11 -0.95 -9.06
CA ASP A 156 -15.46 -1.26 -10.34
C ASP A 156 -14.35 -2.32 -10.18
N TYR A 157 -14.02 -2.70 -8.94
CA TYR A 157 -12.92 -3.59 -8.62
C TYR A 157 -13.39 -4.84 -7.86
N ASP A 158 -12.87 -6.00 -8.26
CA ASP A 158 -13.19 -7.31 -7.67
C ASP A 158 -11.89 -8.12 -7.47
N PHE A 159 -11.17 -7.78 -6.42
CA PHE A 159 -9.97 -8.50 -5.97
C PHE A 159 -9.58 -8.20 -4.53
#